data_6cd7b641dc59574d57285261a9320e8b
#
_entry.id   6cd7b641dc59574d57285261a9320e8b
#
_cell.length_a   1.000
_cell.length_b   1.000
_cell.length_c   1.000
_cell.angle_alpha   90.00
_cell.angle_beta   90.00
_cell.angle_gamma   90.00
#
_symmetry.space_group_name_H-M   'P 1'
#
loop_
_entity.id
_entity.type
_entity.pdbx_description
1 polymer ?
#
loop_
_entity_poly.entity_id
_entity_poly.type
_entity_poly.pdbx_seq_one_letter_code
_entity_poly.pdbx_strand_id
1 'polypeptide(L)'
;MTSGGLWSGATDFGDGWKYLEWFGSFWVDDASSWIYHTQHGWVSAYGDSTSSIWLYTSEIGWFWTSDSVYPWIYIANWDVWDIWG
;
A
#
# COMPACT_ATOMS: atom_id res chain seq x y z
N MET A 1 -12.61 17.47 -6.16
CA MET A 1 -12.36 16.78 -6.36
C MET A 1 -11.36 16.20 -6.18
N THR A 2 -10.96 15.59 -5.70
CA THR A 2 -9.97 15.13 -5.59
C THR A 2 -9.72 14.12 -6.30
N SER A 3 -8.96 13.87 -6.90
CA SER A 3 -8.74 12.87 -7.53
C SER A 3 -7.47 12.50 -7.53
N GLY A 4 -6.75 12.08 -7.75
CA GLY A 4 -5.39 11.77 -7.79
C GLY A 4 -4.81 11.16 -6.59
N GLY A 5 -5.51 10.65 -5.74
CA GLY A 5 -4.95 9.99 -4.59
C GLY A 5 -4.14 8.77 -4.98
N LEU A 6 -3.37 8.25 -4.03
CA LEU A 6 -2.53 7.07 -4.24
C LEU A 6 -3.31 5.91 -4.86
N TRP A 7 -4.55 5.73 -4.46
CA TRP A 7 -5.35 4.62 -4.91
C TRP A 7 -6.35 4.98 -6.00
N SER A 8 -6.10 6.06 -6.72
CA SER A 8 -7.06 6.56 -7.71
C SER A 8 -7.32 5.56 -8.84
N GLY A 9 -6.37 4.69 -9.14
CA GLY A 9 -6.54 3.70 -10.20
C GLY A 9 -7.16 2.40 -9.74
N ALA A 10 -7.47 2.26 -8.45
CA ALA A 10 -8.00 1.02 -7.93
C ALA A 10 -9.49 0.88 -8.24
N THR A 11 -9.94 -0.36 -8.38
CA THR A 11 -11.38 -0.64 -8.51
C THR A 11 -12.03 -0.44 -7.14
N ASP A 12 -13.11 0.34 -7.10
CA ASP A 12 -13.79 0.68 -5.87
C ASP A 12 -15.05 -0.17 -5.73
N PHE A 13 -15.10 -0.99 -4.68
CA PHE A 13 -16.26 -1.84 -4.44
C PHE A 13 -17.26 -1.21 -3.47
N GLY A 14 -16.99 0.01 -2.99
CA GLY A 14 -17.85 0.65 -2.01
C GLY A 14 -17.40 0.38 -0.57
N ASP A 15 -17.87 1.20 0.35
CA ASP A 15 -17.59 1.08 1.78
C ASP A 15 -16.10 1.10 2.11
N GLY A 16 -15.28 1.67 1.23
CA GLY A 16 -13.85 1.77 1.46
C GLY A 16 -13.03 0.63 0.88
N TRP A 17 -13.67 -0.41 0.38
CA TRP A 17 -12.95 -1.54 -0.19
C TRP A 17 -12.52 -1.27 -1.62
N LYS A 18 -11.26 -1.61 -1.93
CA LYS A 18 -10.68 -1.38 -3.24
C LYS A 18 -9.88 -2.61 -3.68
N TYR A 19 -9.61 -2.65 -4.97
CA TYR A 19 -8.87 -3.77 -5.55
C TYR A 19 -7.89 -3.27 -6.59
N LEU A 20 -6.65 -3.78 -6.51
CA LEU A 20 -5.65 -3.60 -7.56
C LEU A 20 -5.15 -4.98 -7.95
N GLU A 21 -5.05 -5.21 -9.24
CA GLU A 21 -4.68 -6.53 -9.73
C GLU A 21 -3.32 -6.98 -9.19
N TRP A 22 -2.37 -6.06 -9.09
CA TRP A 22 -1.04 -6.40 -8.62
C TRP A 22 -0.96 -6.49 -7.09
N PHE A 23 -1.88 -5.86 -6.38
CA PHE A 23 -1.79 -5.73 -4.92
C PHE A 23 -2.84 -6.58 -4.18
N GLY A 24 -4.02 -6.76 -4.78
CA GLY A 24 -5.11 -7.49 -4.15
C GLY A 24 -6.16 -6.57 -3.57
N SER A 25 -6.94 -7.11 -2.66
CA SER A 25 -8.05 -6.37 -2.04
C SER A 25 -7.60 -5.73 -0.75
N PHE A 26 -8.05 -4.50 -0.53
CA PHE A 26 -7.70 -3.77 0.67
C PHE A 26 -8.78 -2.74 1.00
N TRP A 27 -8.85 -2.36 2.27
CA TRP A 27 -9.80 -1.37 2.75
C TRP A 27 -9.04 -0.09 3.08
N VAL A 28 -9.58 1.04 2.67
CA VAL A 28 -8.93 2.33 2.83
C VAL A 28 -9.70 3.15 3.87
N ASP A 29 -8.98 3.69 4.86
CA ASP A 29 -9.57 4.57 5.85
C ASP A 29 -9.53 5.98 5.30
N ASP A 30 -10.69 6.58 5.09
CA ASP A 30 -10.78 7.93 4.55
C ASP A 30 -10.17 8.98 5.46
N ALA A 31 -10.10 8.71 6.75
CA ALA A 31 -9.66 9.69 7.72
C ALA A 31 -8.15 9.65 7.99
N SER A 32 -7.45 8.67 7.46
CA SER A 32 -6.02 8.52 7.74
C SER A 32 -5.32 7.84 6.57
N SER A 33 -4.04 7.58 6.73
CA SER A 33 -3.27 6.88 5.71
C SER A 33 -3.29 5.37 5.92
N TRP A 34 -4.01 4.86 6.91
CA TRP A 34 -4.05 3.44 7.20
C TRP A 34 -4.95 2.70 6.23
N ILE A 35 -4.49 1.54 5.79
CA ILE A 35 -5.29 0.62 4.99
C ILE A 35 -5.23 -0.76 5.64
N TYR A 36 -6.23 -1.58 5.36
CA TYR A 36 -6.22 -2.96 5.81
C TYR A 36 -6.16 -3.86 4.59
N HIS A 37 -5.06 -4.59 4.45
CA HIS A 37 -4.85 -5.49 3.32
C HIS A 37 -5.25 -6.89 3.75
N THR A 38 -5.97 -7.61 2.89
CA THR A 38 -6.48 -8.93 3.25
C THR A 38 -5.38 -9.94 3.57
N GLN A 39 -4.18 -9.73 3.02
CA GLN A 39 -3.07 -10.63 3.26
C GLN A 39 -2.07 -10.07 4.28
N HIS A 40 -1.86 -8.77 4.27
CA HIS A 40 -0.79 -8.16 5.08
C HIS A 40 -1.29 -7.48 6.36
N GLY A 41 -2.59 -7.26 6.48
CA GLY A 41 -3.15 -6.59 7.65
C GLY A 41 -3.05 -5.08 7.58
N TRP A 42 -2.93 -4.44 8.73
CA TRP A 42 -2.91 -2.98 8.80
C TRP A 42 -1.57 -2.43 8.38
N VAL A 43 -1.62 -1.48 7.44
CA VAL A 43 -0.42 -0.84 6.90
C VAL A 43 -0.74 0.63 6.69
N SER A 44 0.22 1.50 6.97
CA SER A 44 0.09 2.91 6.65
C SER A 44 0.81 3.17 5.32
N ALA A 45 0.13 3.80 4.37
CA ALA A 45 0.64 3.95 3.01
C ALA A 45 0.72 5.41 2.61
N TYR A 46 1.82 5.80 1.97
CA TYR A 46 2.08 7.17 1.57
C TYR A 46 2.63 7.22 0.15
N GLY A 47 2.20 8.19 -0.62
CA GLY A 47 2.68 8.38 -1.98
C GLY A 47 1.63 9.05 -2.83
N ASP A 48 2.02 9.42 -4.04
CA ASP A 48 1.12 10.08 -4.98
C ASP A 48 0.58 9.11 -6.02
N SER A 49 1.26 8.01 -6.24
CA SER A 49 0.83 7.02 -7.22
C SER A 49 1.42 5.66 -6.86
N THR A 50 0.93 4.63 -7.51
CA THR A 50 1.39 3.26 -7.24
C THR A 50 2.78 2.97 -7.80
N SER A 51 3.36 3.92 -8.53
CA SER A 51 4.72 3.73 -9.04
C SER A 51 5.79 3.97 -7.97
N SER A 52 5.43 4.55 -6.83
CA SER A 52 6.37 4.77 -5.73
C SER A 52 5.57 4.92 -4.45
N ILE A 53 5.62 3.92 -3.59
CA ILE A 53 4.82 3.88 -2.38
C ILE A 53 5.71 3.62 -1.17
N TRP A 54 5.63 4.49 -0.18
CA TRP A 54 6.25 4.26 1.11
C TRP A 54 5.21 3.73 2.07
N LEU A 55 5.58 2.70 2.83
CA LEU A 55 4.67 2.02 3.72
C LEU A 55 5.30 1.89 5.10
N TYR A 56 4.45 1.77 6.10
CA TYR A 56 4.90 1.62 7.47
C TYR A 56 4.06 0.59 8.21
N THR A 57 4.74 -0.33 8.89
CA THR A 57 4.09 -1.21 9.86
C THR A 57 4.94 -1.23 11.12
N SER A 58 4.31 -1.55 12.24
CA SER A 58 5.06 -1.59 13.50
C SER A 58 6.08 -2.71 13.53
N GLU A 59 5.91 -3.74 12.73
CA GLU A 59 6.83 -4.86 12.69
C GLU A 59 8.04 -4.60 11.83
N ILE A 60 7.86 -3.91 10.71
CA ILE A 60 8.92 -3.73 9.73
C ILE A 60 9.53 -2.34 9.80
N GLY A 61 8.71 -1.35 10.15
CA GLY A 61 9.10 0.04 10.04
C GLY A 61 8.81 0.55 8.64
N TRP A 62 9.62 1.47 8.13
CA TRP A 62 9.41 2.05 6.82
C TRP A 62 9.95 1.14 5.73
N PHE A 63 9.15 0.93 4.70
CA PHE A 63 9.61 0.16 3.54
C PHE A 63 8.95 0.71 2.28
N TRP A 64 9.56 0.40 1.14
CA TRP A 64 9.14 0.95 -0.15
C TRP A 64 8.79 -0.18 -1.11
N THR A 65 7.79 0.06 -1.95
CA THR A 65 7.47 -0.83 -3.04
C THR A 65 6.85 -0.04 -4.18
N SER A 66 6.52 -0.72 -5.25
CA SER A 66 5.80 -0.12 -6.36
C SER A 66 5.03 -1.20 -7.09
N ASP A 67 4.18 -0.80 -8.03
CA ASP A 67 3.39 -1.74 -8.81
C ASP A 67 4.26 -2.58 -9.74
N SER A 68 5.49 -2.18 -9.98
CA SER A 68 6.41 -2.93 -10.85
C SER A 68 7.31 -3.89 -10.09
N VAL A 69 7.47 -3.73 -8.77
CA VAL A 69 8.36 -4.60 -8.00
C VAL A 69 7.64 -5.44 -6.96
N TYR A 70 6.43 -5.08 -6.57
CA TYR A 70 5.67 -5.87 -5.60
C TYR A 70 5.58 -7.32 -6.08
N PRO A 71 5.76 -8.33 -5.24
CA PRO A 71 5.77 -8.28 -3.78
C PRO A 71 7.13 -8.00 -3.13
N TRP A 72 8.12 -7.59 -3.91
CA TRP A 72 9.39 -7.23 -3.33
C TRP A 72 9.29 -5.85 -2.68
N ILE A 73 9.87 -5.73 -1.49
CA ILE A 73 9.88 -4.47 -0.75
C ILE A 73 11.31 -4.15 -0.35
N TYR A 74 11.61 -2.87 -0.26
CA TYR A 74 12.89 -2.39 0.24
C TYR A 74 12.69 -1.90 1.67
N ILE A 75 13.36 -2.54 2.62
CA ILE A 75 13.20 -2.22 4.04
C ILE A 75 14.30 -1.24 4.44
N ALA A 76 13.90 0.00 4.68
CA ALA A 76 14.83 1.09 4.89
C ALA A 76 15.69 0.90 6.16
N ASN A 77 15.08 0.38 7.24
CA ASN A 77 15.81 0.18 8.48
C ASN A 77 16.98 -0.77 8.34
N TRP A 78 16.90 -1.73 7.46
CA TRP A 78 17.91 -2.77 7.32
C TRP A 78 18.64 -2.72 5.98
N ASP A 79 18.22 -1.81 5.10
CA ASP A 79 18.82 -1.65 3.77
C ASP A 79 18.86 -2.98 3.04
N VAL A 80 17.73 -3.68 3.02
CA VAL A 80 17.62 -4.98 2.36
C VAL A 80 16.33 -5.06 1.56
N TRP A 81 16.33 -5.95 0.56
CA TRP A 81 15.14 -6.30 -0.19
C TRP A 81 14.60 -7.62 0.31
N ASP A 82 13.30 -7.72 0.44
CA ASP A 82 12.66 -8.95 0.90
C ASP A 82 11.31 -9.08 0.23
N ILE A 83 10.69 -10.23 0.35
CA ILE A 83 9.35 -10.45 -0.17
C ILE A 83 8.36 -10.20 0.97
N TRP A 84 7.32 -9.42 0.66
CA TRP A 84 6.29 -9.10 1.62
C TRP A 84 5.19 -10.15 1.54
N GLY A 85 5.04 -10.91 2.58
CA GLY A 85 3.99 -11.91 2.58
C GLY A 85 4.23 -13.04 3.54
#